data_3b80f4f1bee7a10fa2d45943a4bf6f5f
#
_entry.id   3b80f4f1bee7a10fa2d45943a4bf6f5f
#
_cell.length_a   1.000
_cell.length_b   1.000
_cell.length_c   1.000
_cell.angle_alpha   90.00
_cell.angle_beta   90.00
_cell.angle_gamma   90.00
#
_symmetry.space_group_name_H-M   'P 1'
#
loop_
_entity.id
_entity.type
_entity.pdbx_description
1 polymer ?
#
loop_
_entity_poly.entity_id
_entity_poly.type
_entity_poly.pdbx_seq_one_letter_code
_entity_poly.pdbx_strand_id
1 'polypeptide(L)'
;GLISGATLAAYSAGFAIQSLGIRAPRTSTAIVAVVLVAAVAAVLAFVALEPGEILFELIITIAVPVAAWVGILAAEMMFRSTRLDAASLLERGRHYPDVRWGNVVILAAATVIGWGFTSADVVGLSWQGFLFAPLGISATDLWATSNVGVFAALAVGLIATLATALPSVRRQERSVATDSVIHTGAVSTPRGGAGA
;
A
#
# COMPACT_ATOMS: atom_id res chain seq x y z
N GLY A 1 9.63 -6.84 24.19
CA GLY A 1 8.79 -6.26 23.13
C GLY A 1 9.52 -5.31 22.16
N LEU A 2 10.16 -4.23 22.65
CA LEU A 2 10.74 -3.18 21.77
C LEU A 2 11.89 -3.69 20.89
N ILE A 3 12.81 -4.49 21.42
CA ILE A 3 13.96 -5.03 20.67
C ILE A 3 13.48 -5.95 19.55
N SER A 4 12.53 -6.83 19.82
CA SER A 4 11.97 -7.73 18.80
C SER A 4 11.26 -6.96 17.68
N GLY A 5 10.49 -5.92 18.03
CA GLY A 5 9.83 -5.04 17.07
C GLY A 5 10.83 -4.28 16.21
N ALA A 6 11.86 -3.70 16.81
CA ALA A 6 12.92 -3.00 16.09
C ALA A 6 13.68 -3.92 15.12
N THR A 7 14.00 -5.16 15.55
CA THR A 7 14.67 -6.15 14.71
C THR A 7 13.81 -6.52 13.49
N LEU A 8 12.51 -6.77 13.71
CA LEU A 8 11.59 -7.10 12.63
C LEU A 8 11.41 -5.92 11.67
N ALA A 9 11.31 -4.70 12.18
CA ALA A 9 11.21 -3.49 11.37
C ALA A 9 12.48 -3.27 10.51
N ALA A 10 13.67 -3.43 11.09
CA ALA A 10 14.94 -3.34 10.36
C ALA A 10 15.05 -4.39 9.26
N TYR A 11 14.63 -5.62 9.54
CA TYR A 11 14.61 -6.70 8.55
C TYR A 11 13.64 -6.40 7.41
N SER A 12 12.44 -5.95 7.72
CA SER A 12 11.42 -5.56 6.72
C SER A 12 11.85 -4.38 5.87
N ALA A 13 12.50 -3.37 6.47
CA ALA A 13 13.05 -2.22 5.77
C ALA A 13 14.15 -2.64 4.78
N GLY A 14 15.00 -3.60 5.13
CA GLY A 14 16.00 -4.18 4.23
C GLY A 14 15.37 -4.79 2.98
N PHE A 15 14.26 -5.52 3.11
CA PHE A 15 13.51 -6.04 1.96
C PHE A 15 12.87 -4.93 1.12
N ALA A 16 12.29 -3.92 1.76
CA ALA A 16 11.67 -2.81 1.05
C ALA A 16 12.70 -2.07 0.18
N ILE A 17 13.92 -1.84 0.68
CA ILE A 17 15.02 -1.23 -0.09
C ILE A 17 15.41 -2.12 -1.28
N GLN A 18 15.51 -3.44 -1.10
CA GLN A 18 15.82 -4.36 -2.20
C GLN A 18 14.71 -4.40 -3.25
N SER A 19 13.44 -4.28 -2.87
CA SER A 19 12.31 -4.26 -3.81
C SER A 19 12.32 -3.03 -4.75
N LEU A 20 13.02 -1.96 -4.37
CA LEU A 20 13.27 -0.80 -5.23
C LEU A 20 14.30 -1.07 -6.34
N GLY A 21 14.84 -2.29 -6.42
CA GLY A 21 15.81 -2.69 -7.44
C GLY A 21 17.26 -2.44 -7.06
N ILE A 22 17.55 -2.06 -5.82
CA ILE A 22 18.91 -1.84 -5.32
C ILE A 22 19.58 -3.19 -5.11
N ARG A 23 20.61 -3.48 -5.91
CA ARG A 23 21.41 -4.71 -5.86
C ARG A 23 22.47 -4.63 -4.76
N ALA A 24 22.07 -4.64 -3.51
CA ALA A 24 22.98 -4.65 -2.36
C ALA A 24 22.70 -5.87 -1.47
N PRO A 25 23.73 -6.38 -0.73
CA PRO A 25 23.53 -7.46 0.23
C PRO A 25 22.50 -7.07 1.29
N ARG A 26 21.68 -8.03 1.73
CA ARG A 26 20.62 -7.81 2.76
C ARG A 26 21.15 -7.12 4.01
N THR A 27 22.31 -7.55 4.47
CA THR A 27 22.96 -6.98 5.66
C THR A 27 23.22 -5.48 5.49
N SER A 28 23.73 -5.08 4.33
CA SER A 28 24.02 -3.65 4.06
C SER A 28 22.76 -2.82 3.99
N THR A 29 21.69 -3.31 3.35
CA THR A 29 20.40 -2.57 3.27
C THR A 29 19.74 -2.47 4.64
N ALA A 30 19.79 -3.50 5.45
CA ALA A 30 19.28 -3.46 6.82
C ALA A 30 20.10 -2.48 7.71
N ILE A 31 21.44 -2.49 7.61
CA ILE A 31 22.30 -1.55 8.34
C ILE A 31 21.97 -0.10 7.92
N VAL A 32 21.87 0.18 6.63
CA VAL A 32 21.51 1.52 6.13
C VAL A 32 20.16 1.97 6.69
N ALA A 33 19.15 1.09 6.68
CA ALA A 33 17.84 1.39 7.25
C ALA A 33 17.92 1.72 8.74
N VAL A 34 18.65 0.91 9.52
CA VAL A 34 18.83 1.14 10.96
C VAL A 34 19.57 2.44 11.24
N VAL A 35 20.64 2.74 10.49
CA VAL A 35 21.39 3.98 10.64
C VAL A 35 20.52 5.21 10.32
N LEU A 36 19.74 5.15 9.25
CA LEU A 36 18.80 6.23 8.90
C LEU A 36 17.76 6.46 10.00
N VAL A 37 17.14 5.39 10.50
CA VAL A 37 16.14 5.50 11.58
C VAL A 37 16.79 6.03 12.85
N ALA A 38 17.99 5.54 13.22
CA ALA A 38 18.71 6.02 14.39
C ALA A 38 19.11 7.49 14.25
N ALA A 39 19.53 7.95 13.07
CA ALA A 39 19.85 9.34 12.80
C ALA A 39 18.61 10.25 12.96
N VAL A 40 17.48 9.85 12.39
CA VAL A 40 16.21 10.58 12.54
C VAL A 40 15.79 10.63 14.01
N ALA A 41 15.84 9.50 14.70
CA ALA A 41 15.52 9.42 16.12
C ALA A 41 16.44 10.31 16.99
N ALA A 42 17.73 10.33 16.69
CA ALA A 42 18.68 11.20 17.38
C ALA A 42 18.38 12.69 17.13
N VAL A 43 18.12 13.08 15.88
CA VAL A 43 17.74 14.47 15.56
C VAL A 43 16.47 14.87 16.32
N LEU A 44 15.43 14.02 16.31
CA LEU A 44 14.19 14.28 17.04
C LEU A 44 14.43 14.41 18.56
N ALA A 45 15.26 13.55 19.12
CA ALA A 45 15.56 13.58 20.57
C ALA A 45 16.33 14.84 21.01
N PHE A 46 17.15 15.44 20.13
CA PHE A 46 17.93 16.62 20.46
C PHE A 46 17.27 17.95 20.07
N VAL A 47 16.40 17.93 19.08
CA VAL A 47 15.79 19.16 18.53
C VAL A 47 14.36 19.35 19.02
N ALA A 48 13.64 18.28 19.32
CA ALA A 48 12.24 18.35 19.72
C ALA A 48 12.09 18.45 21.24
N LEU A 49 11.24 19.37 21.70
CA LEU A 49 10.86 19.48 23.11
C LEU A 49 9.98 18.29 23.53
N GLU A 50 9.10 17.84 22.64
CA GLU A 50 8.16 16.72 22.85
C GLU A 50 8.32 15.68 21.72
N PRO A 51 9.40 14.85 21.72
CA PRO A 51 9.66 13.91 20.63
C PRO A 51 8.57 12.83 20.50
N GLY A 52 7.84 12.53 21.55
CA GLY A 52 6.75 11.55 21.53
C GLY A 52 5.56 12.02 20.69
N GLU A 53 5.17 13.28 20.78
CA GLU A 53 4.08 13.86 19.99
C GLU A 53 4.44 13.89 18.52
N ILE A 54 5.65 14.33 18.18
CA ILE A 54 6.12 14.34 16.79
C ILE A 54 6.10 12.93 16.18
N LEU A 55 6.57 11.92 16.91
CA LEU A 55 6.55 10.54 16.46
C LEU A 55 5.11 10.04 16.26
N PHE A 56 4.21 10.37 17.15
CA PHE A 56 2.80 9.98 17.05
C PHE A 56 2.15 10.58 15.81
N GLU A 57 2.31 11.87 15.57
CA GLU A 57 1.75 12.55 14.39
C GLU A 57 2.36 12.07 13.09
N LEU A 58 3.67 11.75 13.05
CA LEU A 58 4.31 11.12 11.91
C LEU A 58 3.73 9.73 11.63
N ILE A 59 3.49 8.92 12.66
CA ILE A 59 2.87 7.60 12.52
C ILE A 59 1.48 7.73 11.92
N ILE A 60 0.66 8.65 12.41
CA ILE A 60 -0.68 8.90 11.87
C ILE A 60 -0.61 9.39 10.42
N THR A 61 0.31 10.30 10.12
CA THR A 61 0.51 10.81 8.75
C THR A 61 0.84 9.68 7.77
N ILE A 62 1.68 8.71 8.17
CA ILE A 62 2.03 7.53 7.36
C ILE A 62 0.87 6.51 7.36
N ALA A 63 0.12 6.40 8.42
CA ALA A 63 -1.02 5.47 8.51
C ALA A 63 -2.11 5.78 7.47
N VAL A 64 -2.30 7.04 7.09
CA VAL A 64 -3.29 7.46 6.08
C VAL A 64 -3.07 6.78 4.72
N PRO A 65 -1.91 6.91 4.03
CA PRO A 65 -1.69 6.22 2.76
C PRO A 65 -1.68 4.70 2.90
N VAL A 66 -1.22 4.16 4.03
CA VAL A 66 -1.28 2.71 4.30
C VAL A 66 -2.73 2.25 4.40
N ALA A 67 -3.59 2.99 5.10
CA ALA A 67 -5.02 2.67 5.20
C ALA A 67 -5.72 2.75 3.83
N ALA A 68 -5.42 3.76 3.01
CA ALA A 68 -5.90 3.86 1.64
C ALA A 68 -5.49 2.63 0.80
N TRP A 69 -4.22 2.23 0.88
CA TRP A 69 -3.73 1.04 0.20
C TRP A 69 -4.41 -0.25 0.66
N VAL A 70 -4.60 -0.41 1.98
CA VAL A 70 -5.34 -1.55 2.56
C VAL A 70 -6.78 -1.58 2.04
N GLY A 71 -7.46 -0.43 1.95
CA GLY A 71 -8.80 -0.32 1.39
C GLY A 71 -8.87 -0.79 -0.07
N ILE A 72 -7.91 -0.37 -0.90
CA ILE A 72 -7.80 -0.79 -2.30
C ILE A 72 -7.58 -2.30 -2.39
N LEU A 73 -6.64 -2.82 -1.60
CA LEU A 73 -6.31 -4.25 -1.60
C LEU A 73 -7.49 -5.10 -1.14
N ALA A 74 -8.18 -4.68 -0.07
CA ALA A 74 -9.37 -5.37 0.42
C ALA A 74 -10.47 -5.43 -0.65
N ALA A 75 -10.75 -4.31 -1.35
CA ALA A 75 -11.71 -4.28 -2.44
C ALA A 75 -11.33 -5.25 -3.58
N GLU A 76 -10.06 -5.27 -3.98
CA GLU A 76 -9.61 -6.20 -5.02
C GLU A 76 -9.76 -7.67 -4.60
N MET A 77 -9.42 -7.98 -3.35
CA MET A 77 -9.56 -9.35 -2.81
C MET A 77 -11.01 -9.81 -2.74
N MET A 78 -11.96 -8.90 -2.44
CA MET A 78 -13.39 -9.20 -2.40
C MET A 78 -13.96 -9.61 -3.78
N PHE A 79 -13.39 -9.10 -4.87
CA PHE A 79 -13.89 -9.39 -6.23
C PHE A 79 -13.17 -10.54 -6.91
N ARG A 80 -12.03 -10.99 -6.39
CA ARG A 80 -11.33 -12.12 -6.99
C ARG A 80 -12.00 -13.44 -6.63
N SER A 81 -12.48 -14.13 -7.66
CA SER A 81 -13.04 -15.48 -7.55
C SER A 81 -11.97 -16.55 -7.77
N THR A 82 -10.88 -16.23 -8.46
CA THR A 82 -9.78 -17.17 -8.77
C THR A 82 -8.50 -16.77 -8.05
N ARG A 83 -7.67 -17.76 -7.73
CA ARG A 83 -6.33 -17.51 -7.15
C ARG A 83 -5.44 -16.78 -8.15
N LEU A 84 -4.58 -15.90 -7.64
CA LEU A 84 -3.55 -15.25 -8.44
C LEU A 84 -2.62 -16.29 -9.05
N ASP A 85 -2.38 -16.19 -10.36
CA ASP A 85 -1.36 -17.00 -11.02
C ASP A 85 0.03 -16.50 -10.64
N ALA A 86 0.72 -17.27 -9.80
CA ALA A 86 2.04 -16.90 -9.28
C ALA A 86 3.09 -16.78 -10.39
N ALA A 87 2.99 -17.55 -11.46
CA ALA A 87 3.92 -17.47 -12.59
C ALA A 87 3.77 -16.14 -13.33
N SER A 88 2.52 -15.70 -13.58
CA SER A 88 2.24 -14.43 -14.25
C SER A 88 2.58 -13.20 -13.40
N LEU A 89 2.66 -13.32 -12.08
CA LEU A 89 3.09 -12.21 -11.21
C LEU A 89 4.60 -11.94 -11.30
N LEU A 90 5.39 -12.94 -11.66
CA LEU A 90 6.86 -12.85 -11.77
C LEU A 90 7.32 -12.43 -13.17
N GLU A 91 6.45 -12.54 -14.18
CA GLU A 91 6.74 -12.18 -15.57
C GLU A 91 6.08 -10.85 -15.94
N ARG A 92 6.90 -9.86 -16.34
CA ARG A 92 6.39 -8.55 -16.78
C ARG A 92 5.53 -8.67 -18.04
N GLY A 93 4.38 -7.98 -18.02
CA GLY A 93 3.54 -7.82 -19.24
C GLY A 93 2.73 -9.05 -19.65
N ARG A 94 2.65 -10.11 -18.82
CA ARG A 94 1.85 -11.29 -19.15
C ARG A 94 0.35 -11.02 -18.93
N HIS A 95 -0.25 -11.49 -17.85
CA HIS A 95 -1.68 -11.33 -17.55
C HIS A 95 -1.98 -10.08 -16.69
N TYR A 96 -0.97 -9.60 -15.97
CA TYR A 96 -1.11 -8.46 -15.07
C TYR A 96 -0.32 -7.26 -15.60
N PRO A 97 -0.92 -6.07 -15.70
CA PRO A 97 -0.18 -4.86 -16.06
C PRO A 97 0.81 -4.50 -14.95
N ASP A 98 2.00 -4.03 -15.33
CA ASP A 98 3.06 -3.65 -14.39
C ASP A 98 2.60 -2.54 -13.42
N VAL A 99 1.78 -1.61 -13.89
CA VAL A 99 1.20 -0.54 -13.07
C VAL A 99 -0.27 -0.36 -13.40
N ARG A 100 -1.11 -0.41 -12.38
CA ARG A 100 -2.55 -0.08 -12.49
C ARG A 100 -2.77 1.38 -12.13
N TRP A 101 -2.67 2.25 -13.11
CA TRP A 101 -2.81 3.69 -12.92
C TRP A 101 -4.10 4.11 -12.21
N GLY A 102 -5.20 3.38 -12.44
CA GLY A 102 -6.45 3.60 -11.72
C GLY A 102 -6.29 3.47 -10.19
N ASN A 103 -5.59 2.43 -9.73
CA ASN A 103 -5.32 2.24 -8.30
C ASN A 103 -4.37 3.30 -7.76
N VAL A 104 -3.40 3.75 -8.55
CA VAL A 104 -2.47 4.83 -8.14
C VAL A 104 -3.24 6.15 -7.95
N VAL A 105 -4.16 6.48 -8.86
CA VAL A 105 -5.01 7.67 -8.74
C VAL A 105 -5.94 7.57 -7.51
N ILE A 106 -6.56 6.40 -7.29
CA ILE A 106 -7.40 6.17 -6.11
C ILE A 106 -6.57 6.29 -4.83
N LEU A 107 -5.36 5.71 -4.80
CA LEU A 107 -4.45 5.81 -3.66
C LEU A 107 -4.11 7.27 -3.35
N ALA A 108 -3.73 8.04 -4.37
CA ALA A 108 -3.40 9.46 -4.21
C ALA A 108 -4.61 10.26 -3.71
N ALA A 109 -5.78 10.06 -4.32
CA ALA A 109 -7.01 10.76 -3.92
C ALA A 109 -7.44 10.40 -2.49
N ALA A 110 -7.45 9.11 -2.15
CA ALA A 110 -7.79 8.64 -0.81
C ALA A 110 -6.82 9.17 0.25
N THR A 111 -5.52 9.23 -0.08
CA THR A 111 -4.49 9.78 0.80
C THR A 111 -4.70 11.29 1.03
N VAL A 112 -4.95 12.06 -0.03
CA VAL A 112 -5.21 13.50 0.08
C VAL A 112 -6.47 13.78 0.92
N ILE A 113 -7.55 13.03 0.68
CA ILE A 113 -8.78 13.14 1.48
C ILE A 113 -8.51 12.76 2.94
N GLY A 114 -7.77 11.68 3.17
CA GLY A 114 -7.41 11.26 4.52
C GLY A 114 -6.61 12.31 5.28
N TRP A 115 -5.57 12.88 4.65
CA TRP A 115 -4.81 13.99 5.27
C TRP A 115 -5.67 15.24 5.48
N GLY A 116 -6.69 15.46 4.65
CA GLY A 116 -7.66 16.52 4.85
C GLY A 116 -8.52 16.37 6.12
N PHE A 117 -8.67 15.14 6.60
CA PHE A 117 -9.39 14.80 7.82
C PHE A 117 -8.47 14.34 8.97
N THR A 118 -7.19 14.65 8.92
CA THR A 118 -6.22 14.38 9.98
C THR A 118 -5.70 15.73 10.51
N SER A 119 -5.72 15.94 11.81
CA SER A 119 -5.11 17.13 12.42
C SER A 119 -3.69 16.82 12.87
N ALA A 120 -2.80 17.79 12.72
CA ALA A 120 -1.45 17.74 13.26
C ALA A 120 -1.02 19.14 13.72
N ASP A 121 -0.50 19.21 14.93
CA ASP A 121 -0.08 20.47 15.56
C ASP A 121 1.43 20.69 15.40
N VAL A 122 2.18 19.66 15.00
CA VAL A 122 3.62 19.73 14.81
C VAL A 122 3.99 20.59 13.60
N VAL A 123 5.00 21.45 13.78
CA VAL A 123 5.58 22.28 12.72
C VAL A 123 6.01 21.39 11.54
N GLY A 124 5.48 21.72 10.36
CA GLY A 124 5.72 20.92 9.14
C GLY A 124 4.59 19.93 8.78
N LEU A 125 3.71 19.58 9.72
CA LEU A 125 2.53 18.76 9.47
C LEU A 125 1.22 19.55 9.58
N SER A 126 1.25 20.80 10.03
CA SER A 126 0.10 21.68 10.23
C SER A 126 -0.71 22.01 8.95
N TRP A 127 -0.24 21.59 7.78
CA TRP A 127 -0.99 21.67 6.52
C TRP A 127 -2.14 20.64 6.43
N GLN A 128 -2.16 19.66 7.31
CA GLN A 128 -3.21 18.65 7.39
C GLN A 128 -4.52 19.27 7.94
N GLY A 129 -5.64 18.53 7.87
CA GLY A 129 -6.91 19.01 8.40
C GLY A 129 -7.61 20.09 7.54
N PHE A 130 -7.14 20.34 6.31
CA PHE A 130 -7.67 21.38 5.44
C PHE A 130 -9.14 21.18 5.03
N LEU A 131 -9.72 19.99 5.23
CA LEU A 131 -11.14 19.71 4.95
C LEU A 131 -12.05 20.05 6.13
N PHE A 132 -11.54 20.26 7.33
CA PHE A 132 -12.36 20.61 8.48
C PHE A 132 -12.96 22.00 8.36
N ALA A 133 -12.16 23.00 7.97
CA ALA A 133 -12.62 24.37 7.84
C ALA A 133 -13.78 24.55 6.84
N PRO A 134 -13.75 23.99 5.62
CA PRO A 134 -14.88 24.05 4.69
C PRO A 134 -16.16 23.36 5.20
N LEU A 135 -16.02 22.38 6.09
CA LEU A 135 -17.13 21.65 6.67
C LEU A 135 -17.69 22.31 7.96
N GLY A 136 -17.10 23.43 8.39
CA GLY A 136 -17.49 24.12 9.61
C GLY A 136 -17.13 23.36 10.89
N ILE A 137 -16.19 22.41 10.81
CA ILE A 137 -15.72 21.63 11.97
C ILE A 137 -14.58 22.41 12.62
N SER A 138 -14.74 22.70 13.90
CA SER A 138 -13.72 23.42 14.68
C SER A 138 -12.56 22.48 15.05
N ALA A 139 -11.34 23.01 15.21
CA ALA A 139 -10.17 22.24 15.58
C ALA A 139 -10.31 21.54 16.96
N THR A 140 -11.25 22.02 17.80
CA THR A 140 -11.54 21.46 19.14
C THR A 140 -12.62 20.39 19.13
N ASP A 141 -13.25 20.14 17.98
CA ASP A 141 -14.29 19.12 17.85
C ASP A 141 -13.70 17.71 17.93
N LEU A 142 -14.47 16.77 18.45
CA LEU A 142 -14.07 15.36 18.52
C LEU A 142 -13.66 14.78 17.16
N TRP A 143 -14.26 15.25 16.08
CA TRP A 143 -13.93 14.82 14.72
C TRP A 143 -12.52 15.25 14.30
N ALA A 144 -12.11 16.44 14.70
CA ALA A 144 -10.77 16.97 14.39
C ALA A 144 -9.69 16.28 15.23
N THR A 145 -9.98 15.92 16.49
CA THR A 145 -9.00 15.30 17.42
C THR A 145 -8.92 13.79 17.34
N SER A 146 -9.86 13.11 16.66
CA SER A 146 -9.96 11.64 16.63
C SER A 146 -9.29 10.96 15.45
N ASN A 147 -8.46 11.67 14.66
CA ASN A 147 -7.72 11.11 13.50
C ASN A 147 -8.62 10.33 12.51
N VAL A 148 -9.83 10.83 12.28
CA VAL A 148 -10.82 10.24 11.36
C VAL A 148 -10.27 10.06 9.94
N GLY A 149 -9.24 10.82 9.57
CA GLY A 149 -8.59 10.76 8.27
C GLY A 149 -8.09 9.37 7.88
N VAL A 150 -7.62 8.56 8.83
CA VAL A 150 -7.19 7.17 8.57
C VAL A 150 -8.38 6.32 8.09
N PHE A 151 -9.53 6.45 8.77
CA PHE A 151 -10.75 5.73 8.39
C PHE A 151 -11.35 6.27 7.09
N ALA A 152 -11.29 7.57 6.86
CA ALA A 152 -11.72 8.19 5.60
C ALA A 152 -10.88 7.68 4.42
N ALA A 153 -9.56 7.62 4.56
CA ALA A 153 -8.66 7.08 3.54
C ALA A 153 -8.97 5.60 3.22
N LEU A 154 -9.17 4.79 4.24
CA LEU A 154 -9.56 3.38 4.09
C LEU A 154 -10.89 3.24 3.37
N ALA A 155 -11.91 3.99 3.79
CA ALA A 155 -13.24 3.95 3.20
C ALA A 155 -13.23 4.41 1.74
N VAL A 156 -12.55 5.52 1.43
CA VAL A 156 -12.43 6.04 0.06
C VAL A 156 -11.67 5.04 -0.81
N GLY A 157 -10.53 4.50 -0.34
CA GLY A 157 -9.78 3.47 -1.05
C GLY A 157 -10.62 2.23 -1.36
N LEU A 158 -11.38 1.76 -0.39
CA LEU A 158 -12.28 0.62 -0.53
C LEU A 158 -13.40 0.92 -1.54
N ILE A 159 -14.19 1.97 -1.30
CA ILE A 159 -15.40 2.29 -2.07
C ILE A 159 -15.05 2.66 -3.52
N ALA A 160 -14.03 3.51 -3.73
CA ALA A 160 -13.61 3.91 -5.07
C ALA A 160 -13.11 2.71 -5.88
N THR A 161 -12.38 1.79 -5.26
CA THR A 161 -11.93 0.56 -5.92
C THR A 161 -13.08 -0.39 -6.19
N LEU A 162 -14.02 -0.55 -5.25
CA LEU A 162 -15.25 -1.33 -5.47
C LEU A 162 -16.04 -0.82 -6.68
N ALA A 163 -16.13 0.50 -6.84
CA ALA A 163 -16.86 1.12 -7.95
C ALA A 163 -16.16 0.98 -9.31
N THR A 164 -14.81 0.97 -9.34
CA THR A 164 -14.04 1.10 -10.58
C THR A 164 -13.31 -0.17 -11.02
N ALA A 165 -13.00 -1.10 -10.08
CA ALA A 165 -12.16 -2.26 -10.37
C ALA A 165 -12.88 -3.45 -11.02
N LEU A 166 -14.21 -3.56 -10.88
CA LEU A 166 -15.01 -4.68 -11.38
C LEU A 166 -14.71 -5.07 -12.84
N PRO A 167 -14.70 -4.12 -13.83
CA PRO A 167 -14.44 -4.48 -15.22
C PRO A 167 -13.02 -5.00 -15.45
N SER A 168 -12.05 -4.44 -14.74
CA SER A 168 -10.64 -4.77 -14.92
C SER A 168 -10.27 -6.14 -14.30
N VAL A 169 -10.80 -6.45 -13.12
CA VAL A 169 -10.60 -7.75 -12.45
C VAL A 169 -11.23 -8.87 -13.28
N ARG A 170 -12.46 -8.70 -13.73
CA ARG A 170 -13.14 -9.70 -14.58
C ARG A 170 -12.43 -9.93 -15.91
N ARG A 171 -11.82 -8.90 -16.50
CA ARG A 171 -11.03 -9.04 -17.73
C ARG A 171 -9.77 -9.87 -17.49
N GLN A 172 -9.06 -9.65 -16.38
CA GLN A 172 -7.87 -10.42 -15.98
C GLN A 172 -8.22 -11.89 -15.73
N GLU A 173 -9.30 -12.16 -15.00
CA GLU A 173 -9.73 -13.55 -14.74
C GLU A 173 -10.08 -14.30 -16.02
N ARG A 174 -10.71 -13.64 -16.98
CA ARG A 174 -11.01 -14.24 -18.30
C ARG A 174 -9.74 -14.58 -19.09
N SER A 175 -8.72 -13.70 -19.07
CA SER A 175 -7.45 -13.97 -19.79
C SER A 175 -6.71 -15.17 -19.19
N VAL A 176 -6.67 -15.31 -17.87
CA VAL A 176 -6.06 -16.46 -17.18
C VAL A 176 -6.83 -17.74 -17.49
N ALA A 177 -8.16 -17.70 -17.46
CA ALA A 177 -8.99 -18.86 -17.79
C ALA A 177 -8.80 -19.33 -19.23
N THR A 178 -8.69 -18.43 -20.18
CA THR A 178 -8.46 -18.75 -21.61
C THR A 178 -7.11 -19.43 -21.80
N ASP A 179 -6.05 -18.94 -21.18
CA ASP A 179 -4.71 -19.50 -21.28
C ASP A 179 -4.63 -20.93 -20.70
N SER A 180 -5.31 -21.14 -19.56
CA SER A 180 -5.36 -22.48 -18.93
C SER A 180 -6.04 -23.52 -19.84
N VAL A 181 -7.10 -23.13 -20.56
CA VAL A 181 -7.81 -24.00 -21.50
C VAL A 181 -6.91 -24.34 -22.71
N ILE A 182 -6.18 -23.36 -23.24
CA ILE A 182 -5.26 -23.59 -24.38
C ILE A 182 -4.14 -24.56 -23.98
N HIS A 183 -3.53 -24.39 -22.81
CA HIS A 183 -2.47 -25.28 -22.34
C HIS A 183 -2.97 -26.70 -22.05
N THR A 184 -4.16 -26.84 -21.48
CA THR A 184 -4.76 -28.16 -21.21
C THR A 184 -5.17 -28.85 -22.50
N GLY A 185 -5.70 -28.12 -23.48
CA GLY A 185 -6.10 -28.66 -24.79
C GLY A 185 -4.90 -29.08 -25.66
N ALA A 186 -3.77 -28.39 -25.54
CA ALA A 186 -2.54 -28.74 -26.26
C ALA A 186 -1.88 -30.05 -25.75
N VAL A 187 -2.09 -30.39 -24.47
CA VAL A 187 -1.56 -31.64 -23.88
C VAL A 187 -2.42 -32.85 -24.25
N SER A 188 -3.68 -32.64 -24.61
CA SER A 188 -4.64 -33.73 -24.85
C SER A 188 -4.72 -34.19 -26.30
N THR A 189 -3.95 -33.65 -27.26
CA THR A 189 -3.84 -34.20 -28.61
C THR A 189 -2.94 -35.45 -28.59
N PRO A 190 -3.49 -36.64 -28.69
CA PRO A 190 -2.65 -37.87 -28.81
C PRO A 190 -1.87 -37.74 -30.11
N ARG A 191 -0.53 -37.81 -30.05
CA ARG A 191 0.28 -38.10 -31.22
C ARG A 191 -0.26 -39.39 -31.82
N GLY A 192 -1.09 -39.25 -32.85
CA GLY A 192 -1.58 -40.36 -33.66
C GLY A 192 -0.39 -41.19 -34.13
N GLY A 193 -0.33 -42.42 -33.69
CA GLY A 193 0.64 -43.40 -34.17
C GLY A 193 0.53 -43.55 -35.67
N ALA A 194 1.58 -43.16 -36.38
CA ALA A 194 1.87 -43.69 -37.72
C ALA A 194 2.66 -44.96 -37.49
N GLY A 195 1.93 -46.09 -37.41
CA GLY A 195 2.45 -47.41 -37.58
C GLY A 195 1.93 -47.94 -38.91
N ALA A 196 2.81 -48.16 -39.84
CA ALA A 196 2.72 -49.15 -40.88
C ALA A 196 4.12 -49.51 -41.33
#